data_a4b87ca6b3fc70acd15603726a8957c7
#
_entry.id   a4b87ca6b3fc70acd15603726a8957c7
#
_cell.length_a   1.000
_cell.length_b   1.000
_cell.length_c   1.000
_cell.angle_alpha   90.00
_cell.angle_beta   90.00
_cell.angle_gamma   90.00
#
_symmetry.space_group_name_H-M   'P 1'
#
loop_
_entity.id
_entity.type
_entity.pdbx_description
1 polymer ?
#
loop_
_entity_poly.entity_id
_entity_poly.type
_entity_poly.pdbx_seq_one_letter_code
_entity_poly.pdbx_strand_id
1 'polypeptide(L)'
;MLAPRWLTALAVAACVGIALGVGLGLARPRSAPRSDQNRELALHGQAQWAAGSRLAPAFALRGAAGGLFSLRSERRHIVLLTFLDSRCKRACPLEGRMLGDVGRDLKSSGVPVELVVVTVDPWGDTRGSIRKFMRESRWNLPWRWLGGSPGRLRPIWHAYGIGVKQVPGDIVHSVVLYVVDRGGYLRIAYLFPFVPREVALDIRHLARSY
;
A
#
# COMPACT_ATOMS: atom_id res chain seq x y z
N MET A 1 -8.99 -62.96 55.51
CA MET A 1 -9.57 -62.75 54.15
C MET A 1 -8.65 -61.83 53.39
N LEU A 2 -7.88 -62.40 52.46
CA LEU A 2 -6.89 -61.66 51.65
C LEU A 2 -7.60 -61.08 50.41
N ALA A 3 -7.55 -59.78 50.26
CA ALA A 3 -8.13 -59.10 49.06
C ALA A 3 -7.39 -59.56 47.79
N PRO A 4 -8.09 -59.77 46.68
CA PRO A 4 -7.49 -60.33 45.48
C PRO A 4 -6.50 -59.34 44.83
N ARG A 5 -5.34 -59.84 44.48
CA ARG A 5 -4.17 -59.10 43.93
C ARG A 5 -4.47 -58.27 42.67
N TRP A 6 -5.62 -58.45 41.98
CA TRP A 6 -5.97 -57.70 40.79
C TRP A 6 -6.49 -56.30 41.11
N LEU A 7 -7.05 -56.04 42.32
CA LEU A 7 -7.50 -54.70 42.73
C LEU A 7 -6.35 -53.71 42.93
N THR A 8 -5.16 -54.22 43.39
CA THR A 8 -3.96 -53.39 43.55
C THR A 8 -3.34 -53.02 42.17
N ALA A 9 -3.40 -53.91 41.19
CA ALA A 9 -2.93 -53.64 39.83
C ALA A 9 -3.76 -52.57 39.11
N LEU A 10 -5.04 -52.54 39.31
CA LEU A 10 -5.92 -51.50 38.71
C LEU A 10 -5.70 -50.11 39.34
N ALA A 11 -5.41 -50.03 40.64
CA ALA A 11 -5.11 -48.75 41.29
C ALA A 11 -3.78 -48.12 40.81
N VAL A 12 -2.75 -48.95 40.58
CA VAL A 12 -1.46 -48.48 40.06
C VAL A 12 -1.57 -48.03 38.62
N ALA A 13 -2.34 -48.73 37.77
CA ALA A 13 -2.57 -48.33 36.38
C ALA A 13 -3.33 -47.02 36.26
N ALA A 14 -4.28 -46.76 37.17
CA ALA A 14 -5.02 -45.50 37.19
C ALA A 14 -4.16 -44.28 37.59
N CYS A 15 -3.24 -44.46 38.56
CA CYS A 15 -2.34 -43.40 38.98
C CYS A 15 -1.29 -43.06 37.92
N VAL A 16 -0.78 -44.03 37.16
CA VAL A 16 0.18 -43.78 36.06
C VAL A 16 -0.50 -43.12 34.89
N GLY A 17 -1.74 -43.46 34.55
CA GLY A 17 -2.51 -42.82 33.50
C GLY A 17 -2.82 -41.33 33.79
N ILE A 18 -3.13 -40.99 35.03
CA ILE A 18 -3.40 -39.60 35.45
C ILE A 18 -2.10 -38.77 35.45
N ALA A 19 -0.97 -39.33 35.88
CA ALA A 19 0.31 -38.64 35.87
C ALA A 19 0.82 -38.35 34.44
N LEU A 20 0.60 -39.26 33.48
CA LEU A 20 0.94 -39.05 32.07
C LEU A 20 -0.05 -38.07 31.36
N GLY A 21 -1.31 -38.09 31.72
CA GLY A 21 -2.32 -37.16 31.16
C GLY A 21 -2.12 -35.72 31.60
N VAL A 22 -1.68 -35.47 32.83
CA VAL A 22 -1.40 -34.13 33.35
C VAL A 22 -0.10 -33.56 32.79
N GLY A 23 0.91 -34.39 32.50
CA GLY A 23 2.18 -33.95 31.92
C GLY A 23 2.08 -33.53 30.44
N LEU A 24 1.18 -34.13 29.67
CA LEU A 24 0.96 -33.79 28.24
C LEU A 24 0.00 -32.60 28.05
N GLY A 25 -0.83 -32.25 29.05
CA GLY A 25 -1.77 -31.15 28.98
C GLY A 25 -1.19 -29.74 29.24
N LEU A 26 0.06 -29.63 29.69
CA LEU A 26 0.68 -28.34 30.06
C LEU A 26 1.61 -27.77 28.99
N ALA A 27 1.87 -28.49 27.91
CA ALA A 27 2.55 -27.91 26.74
C ALA A 27 1.55 -27.09 25.92
N ARG A 28 1.07 -25.95 26.46
CA ARG A 28 0.39 -24.95 25.65
C ARG A 28 1.36 -24.49 24.57
N PRO A 29 0.98 -24.59 23.26
CA PRO A 29 1.81 -23.95 22.25
C PRO A 29 1.91 -22.48 22.64
N ARG A 30 3.13 -21.98 22.81
CA ARG A 30 3.37 -20.56 22.95
C ARG A 30 2.78 -19.92 21.71
N SER A 31 1.62 -19.31 21.88
CA SER A 31 1.04 -18.43 20.86
C SER A 31 2.11 -17.39 20.56
N ALA A 32 2.65 -17.40 19.35
CA ALA A 32 3.54 -16.34 18.91
C ALA A 32 2.86 -15.00 19.20
N PRO A 33 3.60 -13.97 19.61
CA PRO A 33 3.02 -12.71 20.01
C PRO A 33 2.22 -12.12 18.84
N ARG A 34 0.91 -12.15 18.95
CA ARG A 34 -0.04 -11.47 18.04
C ARG A 34 0.15 -9.95 18.01
N SER A 35 1.02 -9.41 18.85
CA SER A 35 1.23 -7.98 19.03
C SER A 35 1.84 -7.29 17.82
N ASP A 36 2.69 -7.94 17.03
CA ASP A 36 3.35 -7.30 15.89
C ASP A 36 2.46 -7.23 14.65
N GLN A 37 1.65 -8.26 14.38
CA GLN A 37 0.70 -8.22 13.25
C GLN A 37 -0.42 -7.18 13.45
N ASN A 38 -0.91 -7.00 14.68
CA ASN A 38 -1.92 -5.98 14.97
C ASN A 38 -1.36 -4.55 14.96
N ARG A 39 -0.06 -4.37 15.20
CA ARG A 39 0.59 -3.07 15.14
C ARG A 39 0.91 -2.63 13.72
N GLU A 40 1.10 -3.59 12.81
CA GLU A 40 1.35 -3.34 11.39
C GLU A 40 0.07 -2.99 10.61
N LEU A 41 -1.10 -3.36 11.12
CA LEU A 41 -2.42 -3.10 10.52
C LEU A 41 -3.10 -1.79 11.01
N ALA A 42 -2.42 -0.95 11.77
CA ALA A 42 -2.93 0.34 12.24
C ALA A 42 -2.72 1.46 11.19
N LEU A 43 -2.88 1.14 9.91
CA LEU A 43 -2.82 2.09 8.80
C LEU A 43 -4.24 2.59 8.47
N HIS A 44 -4.35 3.79 7.87
CA HIS A 44 -5.65 4.45 7.69
C HIS A 44 -6.32 4.16 6.34
N GLY A 45 -5.60 3.61 5.35
CA GLY A 45 -6.16 3.37 4.02
C GLY A 45 -7.24 2.27 4.00
N GLN A 46 -8.14 2.34 3.01
CA GLN A 46 -9.27 1.43 2.85
C GLN A 46 -8.86 0.01 2.46
N ALA A 47 -7.70 -0.16 1.79
CA ALA A 47 -7.07 -1.46 1.60
C ALA A 47 -5.64 -1.42 2.12
N GLN A 48 -5.24 -2.51 2.80
CA GLN A 48 -3.94 -2.63 3.45
C GLN A 48 -3.37 -4.01 3.18
N TRP A 49 -2.05 -4.09 3.01
CA TRP A 49 -1.32 -5.33 2.78
C TRP A 49 -0.16 -5.44 3.76
N ALA A 50 0.03 -6.63 4.32
CA ALA A 50 1.18 -6.93 5.17
C ALA A 50 2.50 -6.76 4.39
N ALA A 51 3.58 -6.45 5.10
CA ALA A 51 4.90 -6.31 4.49
C ALA A 51 5.28 -7.56 3.67
N GLY A 52 5.77 -7.34 2.46
CA GLY A 52 6.19 -8.43 1.57
C GLY A 52 5.08 -9.28 0.96
N SER A 53 3.79 -9.04 1.29
CA SER A 53 2.70 -9.92 0.86
C SER A 53 2.20 -9.65 -0.57
N ARG A 54 2.28 -8.41 -1.07
CA ARG A 54 1.76 -8.02 -2.37
C ARG A 54 2.74 -7.14 -3.14
N LEU A 55 3.46 -7.74 -4.07
CA LEU A 55 4.36 -7.00 -4.96
C LEU A 55 3.53 -6.02 -5.83
N ALA A 56 3.98 -4.76 -5.92
CA ALA A 56 3.36 -3.78 -6.81
C ALA A 56 3.54 -4.22 -8.27
N PRO A 57 2.48 -4.18 -9.11
CA PRO A 57 2.59 -4.49 -10.53
C PRO A 57 3.68 -3.65 -11.19
N ALA A 58 4.66 -4.32 -11.78
CA ALA A 58 5.80 -3.65 -12.38
C ALA A 58 5.42 -2.96 -13.70
N PHE A 59 5.96 -1.75 -13.92
CA PHE A 59 5.85 -1.06 -15.20
C PHE A 59 7.07 -0.18 -15.45
N ALA A 60 7.24 0.19 -16.73
CA ALA A 60 8.23 1.16 -17.15
C ALA A 60 7.60 2.10 -18.19
N LEU A 61 7.65 3.41 -17.92
CA LEU A 61 7.08 4.45 -18.76
C LEU A 61 8.03 5.64 -18.89
N ARG A 62 7.84 6.47 -19.92
CA ARG A 62 8.57 7.73 -20.07
C ARG A 62 7.91 8.85 -19.27
N GLY A 63 8.74 9.64 -18.59
CA GLY A 63 8.29 10.85 -17.92
C GLY A 63 7.97 11.98 -18.88
N ALA A 64 7.01 12.85 -18.55
CA ALA A 64 6.70 14.07 -19.31
C ALA A 64 7.91 15.03 -19.43
N ALA A 65 8.80 15.02 -18.44
CA ALA A 65 10.07 15.77 -18.48
C ALA A 65 11.19 15.05 -19.23
N GLY A 66 10.96 13.83 -19.71
CA GLY A 66 11.96 12.94 -20.33
C GLY A 66 12.43 11.85 -19.36
N GLY A 67 13.28 10.95 -19.88
CA GLY A 67 13.81 9.82 -19.12
C GLY A 67 12.82 8.63 -19.00
N LEU A 68 13.38 7.47 -18.74
CA LEU A 68 12.65 6.24 -18.47
C LEU A 68 12.48 6.10 -16.95
N PHE A 69 11.29 5.87 -16.51
CA PHE A 69 10.98 5.51 -15.13
C PHE A 69 10.63 4.03 -15.08
N SER A 70 11.08 3.33 -14.05
CA SER A 70 10.67 1.98 -13.73
C SER A 70 10.37 1.89 -12.24
N LEU A 71 9.19 1.40 -11.88
CA LEU A 71 8.83 1.22 -10.46
C LEU A 71 9.82 0.29 -9.72
N ARG A 72 10.45 -0.65 -10.45
CA ARG A 72 11.47 -1.54 -9.88
C ARG A 72 12.75 -0.83 -9.47
N SER A 73 13.09 0.31 -10.07
CA SER A 73 14.29 1.09 -9.74
C SER A 73 14.12 2.01 -8.54
N GLU A 74 12.87 2.24 -8.09
CA GLU A 74 12.56 3.19 -7.01
C GLU A 74 12.61 2.57 -5.59
N ARG A 75 13.37 1.48 -5.43
CA ARG A 75 13.44 0.72 -4.16
C ARG A 75 14.07 1.47 -2.97
N ARG A 76 14.48 2.72 -3.13
CA ARG A 76 15.00 3.57 -2.03
C ARG A 76 13.99 4.56 -1.51
N HIS A 77 12.87 4.74 -2.24
CA HIS A 77 11.82 5.69 -1.92
C HIS A 77 10.52 4.96 -1.56
N ILE A 78 9.73 5.57 -0.70
CA ILE A 78 8.32 5.24 -0.63
C ILE A 78 7.67 5.95 -1.83
N VAL A 79 6.94 5.21 -2.64
CA VAL A 79 6.27 5.75 -3.82
C VAL A 79 4.79 5.98 -3.52
N LEU A 80 4.35 7.22 -3.68
CA LEU A 80 2.93 7.57 -3.78
C LEU A 80 2.53 7.46 -5.25
N LEU A 81 1.78 6.43 -5.61
CA LEU A 81 1.35 6.16 -6.98
C LEU A 81 -0.11 6.49 -7.15
N THR A 82 -0.41 7.38 -8.09
CA THR A 82 -1.78 7.73 -8.47
C THR A 82 -1.97 7.83 -9.97
N PHE A 83 -3.22 8.01 -10.41
CA PHE A 83 -3.65 8.02 -11.79
C PHE A 83 -4.48 9.28 -12.05
N LEU A 84 -3.95 10.21 -12.83
CA LEU A 84 -4.55 11.55 -13.00
C LEU A 84 -4.67 11.94 -14.48
N ASP A 85 -5.54 12.89 -14.71
CA ASP A 85 -5.67 13.71 -15.91
C ASP A 85 -5.38 15.17 -15.56
N SER A 86 -4.39 15.78 -16.23
CA SER A 86 -3.99 17.17 -15.98
C SER A 86 -5.01 18.22 -16.45
N ARG A 87 -6.01 17.81 -17.22
CA ARG A 87 -7.07 18.67 -17.74
C ARG A 87 -8.43 18.46 -17.07
N CYS A 88 -8.51 17.46 -16.19
CA CYS A 88 -9.70 17.16 -15.41
C CYS A 88 -10.17 18.40 -14.62
N LYS A 89 -11.48 18.64 -14.62
CA LYS A 89 -12.11 19.77 -13.92
C LYS A 89 -12.90 19.33 -12.68
N ARG A 90 -12.83 18.05 -12.31
CA ARG A 90 -13.65 17.45 -11.25
C ARG A 90 -12.78 17.04 -10.04
N ALA A 91 -12.47 15.76 -9.92
CA ALA A 91 -11.76 15.19 -8.76
C ALA A 91 -10.25 15.50 -8.76
N CYS A 92 -9.58 15.44 -9.92
CA CYS A 92 -8.13 15.56 -9.99
C CYS A 92 -7.57 16.86 -9.40
N PRO A 93 -8.16 18.07 -9.59
CA PRO A 93 -7.66 19.28 -8.95
C PRO A 93 -7.74 19.22 -7.42
N LEU A 94 -8.75 18.56 -6.87
CA LEU A 94 -8.86 18.37 -5.42
C LEU A 94 -7.83 17.34 -4.93
N GLU A 95 -7.72 16.20 -5.60
CA GLU A 95 -6.68 15.20 -5.30
C GLU A 95 -5.29 15.81 -5.39
N GLY A 96 -5.02 16.59 -6.42
CA GLY A 96 -3.76 17.32 -6.57
C GLY A 96 -3.42 18.18 -5.36
N ARG A 97 -4.39 18.95 -4.85
CA ARG A 97 -4.19 19.79 -3.63
C ARG A 97 -3.97 18.91 -2.40
N MET A 98 -4.72 17.83 -2.23
CA MET A 98 -4.54 16.88 -1.11
C MET A 98 -3.14 16.26 -1.13
N LEU A 99 -2.61 15.91 -2.30
CA LEU A 99 -1.23 15.44 -2.45
C LEU A 99 -0.19 16.52 -2.11
N GLY A 100 -0.47 17.78 -2.44
CA GLY A 100 0.33 18.93 -2.01
C GLY A 100 0.35 19.07 -0.48
N ASP A 101 -0.79 18.81 0.19
CA ASP A 101 -0.91 18.82 1.65
C ASP A 101 -0.10 17.67 2.27
N VAL A 102 -0.19 16.46 1.74
CA VAL A 102 0.67 15.32 2.15
C VAL A 102 2.14 15.71 2.07
N GLY A 103 2.56 16.34 0.99
CA GLY A 103 3.95 16.79 0.83
C GLY A 103 4.37 17.83 1.87
N ARG A 104 3.49 18.76 2.23
CA ARG A 104 3.76 19.73 3.32
C ARG A 104 3.92 19.03 4.66
N ASP A 105 3.04 18.08 4.97
CA ASP A 105 3.09 17.31 6.22
C ASP A 105 4.35 16.43 6.31
N LEU A 106 4.89 16.00 5.19
CA LEU A 106 6.11 15.18 5.13
C LEU A 106 7.42 15.99 5.10
N LYS A 107 7.37 17.28 4.80
CA LYS A 107 8.55 18.13 4.56
C LYS A 107 9.62 18.02 5.65
N SER A 108 9.22 17.96 6.92
CA SER A 108 10.12 17.88 8.07
C SER A 108 10.51 16.44 8.46
N SER A 109 9.96 15.43 7.80
CA SER A 109 10.15 14.04 8.21
C SER A 109 11.47 13.42 7.75
N GLY A 110 12.12 13.99 6.74
CA GLY A 110 13.31 13.41 6.11
C GLY A 110 13.07 12.08 5.37
N VAL A 111 11.81 11.62 5.28
CA VAL A 111 11.46 10.37 4.59
C VAL A 111 11.58 10.57 3.08
N PRO A 112 12.38 9.77 2.38
CA PRO A 112 12.47 9.85 0.92
C PRO A 112 11.18 9.30 0.29
N VAL A 113 10.37 10.21 -0.22
CA VAL A 113 9.08 9.93 -0.90
C VAL A 113 9.11 10.50 -2.30
N GLU A 114 8.63 9.74 -3.27
CA GLU A 114 8.43 10.20 -4.63
C GLU A 114 6.94 10.07 -5.02
N LEU A 115 6.38 11.13 -5.60
CA LEU A 115 5.03 11.13 -6.15
C LEU A 115 5.08 10.72 -7.63
N VAL A 116 4.46 9.61 -7.95
CA VAL A 116 4.39 9.05 -9.30
C VAL A 116 2.96 9.11 -9.80
N VAL A 117 2.76 9.80 -10.90
CA VAL A 117 1.49 9.86 -11.61
C VAL A 117 1.58 9.08 -12.90
N VAL A 118 0.66 8.17 -13.14
CA VAL A 118 0.43 7.56 -14.45
C VAL A 118 -0.77 8.26 -15.10
N THR A 119 -0.58 8.83 -16.29
CA THR A 119 -1.67 9.51 -16.98
C THR A 119 -2.85 8.57 -17.29
N VAL A 120 -4.06 9.08 -17.18
CA VAL A 120 -5.29 8.46 -17.71
C VAL A 120 -5.79 9.16 -18.98
N ASP A 121 -5.20 10.30 -19.35
CA ASP A 121 -5.49 11.03 -20.59
C ASP A 121 -4.25 11.15 -21.49
N PRO A 122 -3.82 10.07 -22.15
CA PRO A 122 -2.67 10.12 -23.07
C PRO A 122 -2.94 10.99 -24.32
N TRP A 123 -4.17 11.38 -24.54
CA TRP A 123 -4.56 12.20 -25.70
C TRP A 123 -4.52 13.70 -25.39
N GLY A 124 -4.73 14.07 -24.12
CA GLY A 124 -4.88 15.46 -23.70
C GLY A 124 -3.77 15.99 -22.82
N ASP A 125 -3.05 15.13 -22.10
CA ASP A 125 -1.94 15.54 -21.27
C ASP A 125 -0.77 16.06 -22.09
N THR A 126 -0.44 17.32 -21.87
CA THR A 126 0.70 18.01 -22.47
C THR A 126 1.67 18.47 -21.39
N ARG A 127 2.92 18.77 -21.77
CA ARG A 127 3.86 19.38 -20.82
C ARG A 127 3.35 20.68 -20.22
N GLY A 128 2.54 21.44 -20.98
CA GLY A 128 1.93 22.69 -20.51
C GLY A 128 0.84 22.46 -19.47
N SER A 129 -0.14 21.57 -19.77
CA SER A 129 -1.23 21.24 -18.86
C SER A 129 -0.72 20.59 -17.56
N ILE A 130 0.22 19.66 -17.66
CA ILE A 130 0.87 19.03 -16.51
C ILE A 130 1.55 20.08 -15.62
N ARG A 131 2.38 20.97 -16.18
CA ARG A 131 3.01 22.04 -15.39
C ARG A 131 2.02 22.98 -14.74
N LYS A 132 0.91 23.30 -15.43
CA LYS A 132 -0.17 24.12 -14.86
C LYS A 132 -0.79 23.40 -13.67
N PHE A 133 -1.20 22.15 -13.85
CA PHE A 133 -1.78 21.31 -12.78
C PHE A 133 -0.87 21.24 -11.55
N MET A 134 0.43 21.01 -11.74
CA MET A 134 1.42 20.92 -10.68
C MET A 134 1.52 22.22 -9.85
N ARG A 135 1.56 23.38 -10.53
CA ARG A 135 1.58 24.69 -9.84
C ARG A 135 0.31 24.93 -9.04
N GLU A 136 -0.85 24.64 -9.60
CA GLU A 136 -2.15 24.82 -8.96
C GLU A 136 -2.34 23.89 -7.77
N SER A 137 -1.75 22.70 -7.83
CA SER A 137 -1.75 21.69 -6.78
C SER A 137 -0.71 21.94 -5.70
N ARG A 138 0.22 22.91 -5.89
CA ARG A 138 1.28 23.29 -4.94
C ARG A 138 2.13 22.11 -4.46
N TRP A 139 2.50 21.21 -5.39
CA TRP A 139 3.32 20.05 -5.06
C TRP A 139 4.74 20.47 -4.69
N ASN A 140 5.26 19.86 -3.65
CA ASN A 140 6.58 20.13 -3.08
C ASN A 140 7.37 18.84 -2.79
N LEU A 141 6.84 17.67 -3.17
CA LEU A 141 7.56 16.40 -3.22
C LEU A 141 8.26 16.24 -4.57
N PRO A 142 9.36 15.48 -4.66
CA PRO A 142 9.81 14.96 -5.94
C PRO A 142 8.67 14.22 -6.65
N TRP A 143 8.53 14.47 -7.95
CA TRP A 143 7.41 13.93 -8.71
C TRP A 143 7.79 13.50 -10.11
N ARG A 144 7.04 12.53 -10.62
CA ARG A 144 7.09 12.11 -12.02
C ARG A 144 5.68 11.97 -12.57
N TRP A 145 5.45 12.58 -13.72
CA TRP A 145 4.25 12.36 -14.51
C TRP A 145 4.61 11.49 -15.70
N LEU A 146 4.04 10.29 -15.75
CA LEU A 146 4.41 9.24 -16.68
C LEU A 146 3.34 9.09 -17.75
N GLY A 147 3.77 8.98 -19.00
CA GLY A 147 2.89 8.84 -20.15
C GLY A 147 3.34 7.73 -21.09
N GLY A 148 2.48 7.43 -22.04
CA GLY A 148 2.72 6.42 -23.07
C GLY A 148 1.54 6.33 -24.03
N SER A 149 1.64 5.46 -25.04
CA SER A 149 0.49 5.16 -25.89
C SER A 149 -0.62 4.44 -25.11
N PRO A 150 -1.88 4.55 -25.51
CA PRO A 150 -3.01 3.84 -24.87
C PRO A 150 -2.75 2.33 -24.73
N GLY A 151 -2.11 1.71 -25.71
CA GLY A 151 -1.75 0.29 -25.66
C GLY A 151 -0.75 -0.08 -24.57
N ARG A 152 0.13 0.86 -24.19
CA ARG A 152 1.07 0.69 -23.07
C ARG A 152 0.44 0.99 -21.71
N LEU A 153 -0.52 1.90 -21.66
CA LEU A 153 -1.15 2.33 -20.42
C LEU A 153 -2.28 1.39 -19.96
N ARG A 154 -3.06 0.83 -20.87
CA ARG A 154 -4.18 -0.08 -20.53
C ARG A 154 -3.79 -1.25 -19.64
N PRO A 155 -2.71 -2.01 -19.92
CA PRO A 155 -2.28 -3.09 -19.03
C PRO A 155 -1.93 -2.61 -17.62
N ILE A 156 -1.35 -1.40 -17.51
CA ILE A 156 -1.00 -0.79 -16.21
C ILE A 156 -2.27 -0.40 -15.45
N TRP A 157 -3.20 0.30 -16.10
CA TRP A 157 -4.49 0.64 -15.50
C TRP A 157 -5.21 -0.61 -14.99
N HIS A 158 -5.28 -1.66 -15.82
CA HIS A 158 -5.91 -2.93 -15.44
C HIS A 158 -5.20 -3.58 -14.24
N ALA A 159 -3.87 -3.64 -14.23
CA ALA A 159 -3.10 -4.25 -13.15
C ALA A 159 -3.29 -3.55 -11.79
N TYR A 160 -3.59 -2.25 -11.82
CA TYR A 160 -3.90 -1.45 -10.62
C TYR A 160 -5.41 -1.28 -10.38
N GLY A 161 -6.28 -1.95 -11.14
CA GLY A 161 -7.73 -1.86 -10.98
C GLY A 161 -8.31 -0.49 -11.35
N ILE A 162 -7.61 0.27 -12.20
CA ILE A 162 -8.06 1.59 -12.63
C ILE A 162 -8.97 1.45 -13.85
N GLY A 163 -10.26 1.69 -13.66
CA GLY A 163 -11.21 1.86 -14.76
C GLY A 163 -10.97 3.22 -15.44
N VAL A 164 -10.82 3.22 -16.76
CA VAL A 164 -10.67 4.46 -17.55
C VAL A 164 -11.67 4.41 -18.71
N LYS A 165 -12.53 5.41 -18.80
CA LYS A 165 -13.53 5.56 -19.85
C LYS A 165 -13.46 6.94 -20.45
N GLN A 166 -13.20 7.03 -21.74
CA GLN A 166 -13.29 8.27 -22.51
C GLN A 166 -14.75 8.60 -22.76
N VAL A 167 -15.12 9.83 -22.46
CA VAL A 167 -16.46 10.40 -22.74
C VAL A 167 -16.29 11.71 -23.51
N PRO A 168 -17.33 12.26 -24.16
CA PRO A 168 -17.20 13.52 -24.87
C PRO A 168 -16.63 14.65 -23.98
N GLY A 169 -15.44 15.13 -24.31
CA GLY A 169 -14.78 16.24 -23.63
C GLY A 169 -14.15 15.91 -22.25
N ASP A 170 -14.16 14.66 -21.78
CA ASP A 170 -13.68 14.29 -20.45
C ASP A 170 -13.17 12.83 -20.39
N ILE A 171 -12.44 12.51 -19.32
CA ILE A 171 -12.05 11.14 -18.96
C ILE A 171 -12.66 10.81 -17.59
N VAL A 172 -13.45 9.76 -17.54
CA VAL A 172 -13.95 9.20 -16.27
C VAL A 172 -13.05 8.04 -15.85
N HIS A 173 -12.49 8.11 -14.66
CA HIS A 173 -11.59 7.06 -14.16
C HIS A 173 -11.73 6.83 -12.66
N SER A 174 -11.23 5.69 -12.19
CA SER A 174 -11.10 5.39 -10.76
C SER A 174 -10.02 6.29 -10.15
N VAL A 175 -10.29 6.83 -8.96
CA VAL A 175 -9.37 7.72 -8.23
C VAL A 175 -8.88 6.99 -6.98
N VAL A 176 -7.63 6.54 -7.02
CA VAL A 176 -6.99 5.75 -5.95
C VAL A 176 -5.55 6.20 -5.80
N LEU A 177 -5.13 6.41 -4.54
CA LEU A 177 -3.74 6.64 -4.17
C LEU A 177 -3.16 5.36 -3.56
N TYR A 178 -2.12 4.81 -4.15
CA TYR A 178 -1.37 3.67 -3.63
C TYR A 178 -0.10 4.12 -2.92
N VAL A 179 0.24 3.45 -1.83
CA VAL A 179 1.55 3.56 -1.18
C VAL A 179 2.32 2.28 -1.47
N VAL A 180 3.46 2.42 -2.13
CA VAL A 180 4.43 1.35 -2.40
C VAL A 180 5.64 1.56 -1.51
N ASP A 181 6.04 0.53 -0.77
CA ASP A 181 7.18 0.62 0.13
C ASP A 181 8.54 0.52 -0.59
N ARG A 182 9.63 0.67 0.15
CA ARG A 182 11.00 0.60 -0.36
C ARG A 182 11.38 -0.78 -0.92
N GLY A 183 10.66 -1.84 -0.54
CA GLY A 183 10.78 -3.18 -1.09
C GLY A 183 10.04 -3.35 -2.42
N GLY A 184 9.23 -2.38 -2.82
CA GLY A 184 8.39 -2.44 -4.02
C GLY A 184 7.06 -3.17 -3.79
N TYR A 185 6.60 -3.29 -2.55
CA TYR A 185 5.33 -3.91 -2.21
C TYR A 185 4.24 -2.88 -1.98
N LEU A 186 3.02 -3.18 -2.46
CA LEU A 186 1.83 -2.41 -2.10
C LEU A 186 1.59 -2.55 -0.60
N ARG A 187 1.42 -1.43 0.09
CA ARG A 187 1.13 -1.40 1.52
C ARG A 187 -0.24 -0.85 1.83
N ILE A 188 -0.67 0.17 1.10
CA ILE A 188 -1.91 0.88 1.37
C ILE A 188 -2.54 1.31 0.05
N ALA A 189 -3.87 1.31 0.00
CA ALA A 189 -4.65 2.04 -1.00
C ALA A 189 -5.67 2.95 -0.31
N TYR A 190 -5.69 4.20 -0.74
CA TYR A 190 -6.67 5.19 -0.31
C TYR A 190 -7.63 5.48 -1.46
N LEU A 191 -8.91 5.37 -1.18
CA LEU A 191 -9.95 5.87 -2.09
C LEU A 191 -10.10 7.38 -1.94
N PHE A 192 -10.43 8.05 -3.02
CA PHE A 192 -10.72 9.47 -3.00
C PHE A 192 -12.14 9.75 -2.45
N PRO A 193 -12.33 10.80 -1.63
CA PRO A 193 -11.31 11.66 -1.03
C PRO A 193 -10.63 11.00 0.16
N PHE A 194 -9.32 11.23 0.32
CA PHE A 194 -8.53 10.75 1.47
C PHE A 194 -8.12 11.92 2.39
N VAL A 195 -7.69 11.61 3.60
CA VAL A 195 -7.22 12.59 4.57
C VAL A 195 -5.69 12.74 4.47
N PRO A 196 -5.15 13.90 4.02
CA PRO A 196 -3.70 14.07 3.80
C PRO A 196 -2.84 13.76 5.03
N ARG A 197 -3.30 14.15 6.23
CA ARG A 197 -2.59 13.89 7.48
C ARG A 197 -2.45 12.39 7.77
N GLU A 198 -3.47 11.59 7.48
CA GLU A 198 -3.43 10.14 7.66
C GLU A 198 -2.43 9.49 6.72
N VAL A 199 -2.43 9.90 5.45
CA VAL A 199 -1.43 9.46 4.46
C VAL A 199 -0.01 9.77 4.95
N ALA A 200 0.23 10.98 5.45
CA ALA A 200 1.54 11.37 5.97
C ALA A 200 1.94 10.60 7.24
N LEU A 201 0.98 10.29 8.12
CA LEU A 201 1.22 9.45 9.32
C LEU A 201 1.63 8.03 8.92
N ASP A 202 0.91 7.41 7.98
CA ASP A 202 1.18 6.07 7.52
C ASP A 202 2.54 5.98 6.81
N ILE A 203 2.89 6.96 5.98
CA ILE A 203 4.22 7.03 5.34
C ILE A 203 5.33 7.11 6.39
N ARG A 204 5.17 7.94 7.44
CA ARG A 204 6.15 8.00 8.53
C ARG A 204 6.23 6.69 9.32
N HIS A 205 5.10 6.01 9.49
CA HIS A 205 5.07 4.68 10.12
C HIS A 205 5.83 3.66 9.27
N LEU A 206 5.52 3.56 7.99
CA LEU A 206 6.20 2.65 7.06
C LEU A 206 7.71 2.93 6.96
N ALA A 207 8.12 4.19 7.00
CA ALA A 207 9.53 4.56 6.93
C ALA A 207 10.36 4.10 8.14
N ARG A 208 9.75 3.89 9.29
CA ARG A 208 10.41 3.37 10.50
C ARG A 208 10.54 1.86 10.54
N SER A 209 9.82 1.17 9.68
CA SER A 209 9.81 -0.31 9.62
C SER A 209 10.92 -0.89 8.73
N TYR A 210 11.84 -0.04 8.23
CA TYR A 210 12.96 -0.43 7.36
C TYR A 210 14.30 0.07 7.92
#